data_8c60613eb1b74726f883f7ac662856c0
#
_entry.id   8c60613eb1b74726f883f7ac662856c0
#
_cell.length_a   1.000
_cell.length_b   1.000
_cell.length_c   1.000
_cell.angle_alpha   90.00
_cell.angle_beta   90.00
_cell.angle_gamma   90.00
#
_symmetry.space_group_name_H-M   'P 1'
#
loop_
_entity.id
_entity.type
_entity.pdbx_description
1 polymer ?
#
loop_
_entity_poly.entity_id
_entity_poly.type
_entity_poly.pdbx_seq_one_letter_code
_entity_poly.pdbx_strand_id
1 'polypeptide(L)'
;MLKYTTPAPLIAGQPGPDFTLLDLQGELHSLSDYHGRVVIVYFWSAECPTAERADHQLAGWLPGWGQKAVVMPIASNANEEPELLARVAFERSLPFVLRDAGQRVADAYRATTTPHFFVMNQRGALAYQGGLDDTSFRQRTPTRFYLREAVDALLAGKVPALTETQPYGCTIVRFKA
;
A
#
# COMPACT_ATOMS: atom_id res chain seq x y z
N MET A 1 -6.24 -27.47 -16.67
CA MET A 1 -6.47 -26.06 -17.06
C MET A 1 -6.94 -25.30 -15.80
N LEU A 2 -6.02 -24.66 -15.09
CA LEU A 2 -6.36 -23.86 -13.91
C LEU A 2 -7.16 -22.64 -14.38
N LYS A 3 -8.42 -22.57 -13.99
CA LYS A 3 -9.25 -21.38 -14.23
C LYS A 3 -8.70 -20.24 -13.37
N TYR A 4 -8.04 -19.28 -13.98
CA TYR A 4 -7.77 -18.00 -13.35
C TYR A 4 -9.12 -17.33 -13.07
N THR A 5 -9.62 -17.49 -11.86
CA THR A 5 -10.74 -16.68 -11.40
C THR A 5 -10.20 -15.31 -11.01
N THR A 6 -10.56 -14.28 -11.75
CA THR A 6 -10.25 -12.91 -11.36
C THR A 6 -10.81 -12.67 -9.95
N PRO A 7 -9.98 -12.18 -8.99
CA PRO A 7 -10.46 -11.89 -7.65
C PRO A 7 -11.65 -10.93 -7.68
N ALA A 8 -12.57 -11.09 -6.74
CA ALA A 8 -13.71 -10.19 -6.62
C ALA A 8 -13.24 -8.74 -6.36
N PRO A 9 -14.00 -7.72 -6.81
CA PRO A 9 -13.69 -6.34 -6.49
C PRO A 9 -13.64 -6.12 -4.98
N LEU A 10 -12.70 -5.31 -4.50
CA LEU A 10 -12.68 -4.89 -3.11
C LEU A 10 -13.73 -3.81 -2.89
N ILE A 11 -14.50 -3.96 -1.82
CA ILE A 11 -15.63 -3.08 -1.51
C ILE A 11 -15.36 -2.41 -0.16
N ALA A 12 -15.46 -1.08 -0.11
CA ALA A 12 -15.37 -0.34 1.14
C ALA A 12 -16.38 -0.84 2.18
N GLY A 13 -15.93 -0.97 3.42
CA GLY A 13 -16.73 -1.52 4.53
C GLY A 13 -16.59 -3.04 4.69
N GLN A 14 -16.09 -3.77 3.69
CA GLN A 14 -15.82 -5.20 3.80
C GLN A 14 -14.40 -5.45 4.33
N PRO A 15 -14.15 -6.61 4.98
CA PRO A 15 -12.79 -6.98 5.39
C PRO A 15 -11.81 -6.93 4.21
N GLY A 16 -10.64 -6.32 4.42
CA GLY A 16 -9.54 -6.41 3.47
C GLY A 16 -9.03 -7.86 3.37
N PRO A 17 -8.50 -8.28 2.21
CA PRO A 17 -7.86 -9.59 2.08
C PRO A 17 -6.73 -9.74 3.11
N ASP A 18 -6.84 -10.73 3.99
CA ASP A 18 -5.77 -11.01 4.96
C ASP A 18 -4.57 -11.66 4.27
N PHE A 19 -3.40 -11.42 4.80
CA PHE A 19 -2.15 -12.00 4.32
C PHE A 19 -1.15 -12.14 5.45
N THR A 20 -0.18 -13.03 5.25
CA THR A 20 1.01 -13.14 6.09
C THR A 20 2.22 -13.20 5.15
N LEU A 21 3.14 -12.25 5.31
CA LEU A 21 4.35 -12.13 4.51
C LEU A 21 5.58 -11.99 5.41
N LEU A 22 6.71 -12.46 4.90
CA LEU A 22 8.02 -12.15 5.49
C LEU A 22 8.45 -10.75 5.05
N ASP A 23 9.06 -10.01 5.94
CA ASP A 23 9.83 -8.84 5.58
C ASP A 23 11.24 -9.21 5.08
N LEU A 24 12.02 -8.20 4.71
CA LEU A 24 13.40 -8.40 4.23
C LEU A 24 14.38 -8.84 5.31
N GLN A 25 13.99 -8.79 6.58
CA GLN A 25 14.76 -9.28 7.74
C GLN A 25 14.35 -10.70 8.15
N GLY A 26 13.30 -11.25 7.55
CA GLY A 26 12.78 -12.59 7.83
C GLY A 26 11.74 -12.65 8.94
N GLU A 27 11.23 -11.51 9.38
CA GLU A 27 10.14 -11.43 10.36
C GLU A 27 8.77 -11.56 9.67
N LEU A 28 7.84 -12.29 10.30
CA LEU A 28 6.48 -12.47 9.78
C LEU A 28 5.59 -11.30 10.20
N HIS A 29 4.81 -10.81 9.25
CA HIS A 29 3.78 -9.80 9.47
C HIS A 29 2.47 -10.26 8.86
N SER A 30 1.42 -10.32 9.67
CA SER A 30 0.05 -10.54 9.19
C SER A 30 -0.75 -9.25 9.28
N LEU A 31 -1.65 -9.01 8.32
CA LEU A 31 -2.53 -7.83 8.39
C LEU A 31 -3.34 -7.82 9.70
N SER A 32 -3.83 -9.00 10.12
CA SER A 32 -4.61 -9.19 11.35
C SER A 32 -3.85 -8.84 12.64
N ASP A 33 -2.51 -8.89 12.65
CA ASP A 33 -1.69 -8.54 13.83
C ASP A 33 -1.80 -7.04 14.18
N TYR A 34 -2.27 -6.24 13.25
CA TYR A 34 -2.36 -4.79 13.37
C TYR A 34 -3.79 -4.28 13.65
N HIS A 35 -4.73 -5.16 13.97
CA HIS A 35 -6.07 -4.76 14.41
C HIS A 35 -5.99 -3.78 15.60
N GLY A 36 -6.88 -2.81 15.62
CA GLY A 36 -6.84 -1.69 16.57
C GLY A 36 -6.10 -0.45 16.04
N ARG A 37 -5.39 -0.59 14.92
CA ARG A 37 -4.68 0.50 14.23
C ARG A 37 -5.28 0.72 12.85
N VAL A 38 -5.10 1.93 12.30
CA VAL A 38 -5.31 2.17 10.87
C VAL A 38 -4.12 1.56 10.14
N VAL A 39 -4.38 0.64 9.19
CA VAL A 39 -3.33 -0.02 8.41
C VAL A 39 -3.34 0.49 6.99
N ILE A 40 -2.20 0.93 6.51
CA ILE A 40 -1.98 1.40 5.15
C ILE A 40 -1.17 0.33 4.42
N VAL A 41 -1.86 -0.53 3.66
CA VAL A 41 -1.21 -1.46 2.74
C VAL A 41 -0.76 -0.66 1.52
N TYR A 42 0.51 -0.76 1.20
CA TYR A 42 1.17 0.08 0.23
C TYR A 42 1.98 -0.76 -0.76
N PHE A 43 1.48 -0.97 -1.97
CA PHE A 43 2.26 -1.63 -3.02
C PHE A 43 3.38 -0.71 -3.46
N TRP A 44 4.61 -1.13 -3.18
CA TRP A 44 5.83 -0.34 -3.21
C TRP A 44 6.83 -0.91 -4.22
N SER A 45 7.72 -0.06 -4.71
CA SER A 45 8.81 -0.41 -5.61
C SER A 45 10.06 0.40 -5.30
N ALA A 46 11.19 -0.27 -5.27
CA ALA A 46 12.49 0.37 -5.08
C ALA A 46 12.85 1.29 -6.27
N GLU A 47 12.45 0.92 -7.48
CA GLU A 47 12.81 1.63 -8.72
C GLU A 47 11.76 2.65 -9.18
N CYS A 48 10.63 2.77 -8.48
CA CYS A 48 9.55 3.67 -8.88
C CYS A 48 9.72 5.07 -8.29
N PRO A 49 9.92 6.13 -9.12
CA PRO A 49 10.04 7.50 -8.61
C PRO A 49 8.77 8.00 -7.92
N THR A 50 7.61 7.49 -8.34
CA THR A 50 6.33 7.86 -7.71
C THR A 50 6.21 7.21 -6.31
N ALA A 51 6.74 6.00 -6.12
CA ALA A 51 6.84 5.37 -4.80
C ALA A 51 7.82 6.12 -3.90
N GLU A 52 8.97 6.54 -4.42
CA GLU A 52 9.93 7.37 -3.67
C GLU A 52 9.30 8.68 -3.18
N ARG A 53 8.55 9.35 -4.05
CA ARG A 53 7.80 10.55 -3.66
C ARG A 53 6.77 10.25 -2.55
N ALA A 54 6.10 9.11 -2.64
CA ALA A 54 5.16 8.67 -1.61
C ALA A 54 5.87 8.40 -0.28
N ASP A 55 7.04 7.77 -0.28
CA ASP A 55 7.85 7.53 0.92
C ASP A 55 8.18 8.83 1.64
N HIS A 56 8.59 9.87 0.90
CA HIS A 56 8.86 11.20 1.46
C HIS A 56 7.61 11.83 2.09
N GLN A 57 6.44 11.72 1.46
CA GLN A 57 5.20 12.25 2.02
C GLN A 57 4.80 11.51 3.30
N LEU A 58 4.85 10.18 3.27
CA LEU A 58 4.54 9.33 4.42
C LEU A 58 5.46 9.59 5.60
N ALA A 59 6.76 9.75 5.36
CA ALA A 59 7.73 10.11 6.41
C ALA A 59 7.36 11.42 7.12
N GLY A 60 6.81 12.40 6.38
CA GLY A 60 6.33 13.65 6.96
C GLY A 60 5.02 13.53 7.74
N TRP A 61 4.15 12.57 7.41
CA TRP A 61 2.84 12.41 8.08
C TRP A 61 2.88 11.45 9.27
N LEU A 62 3.71 10.42 9.21
CA LEU A 62 3.79 9.36 10.21
C LEU A 62 3.98 9.86 11.65
N PRO A 63 4.83 10.88 11.95
CA PRO A 63 4.95 11.40 13.31
C PRO A 63 3.64 11.93 13.88
N GLY A 64 2.79 12.57 13.03
CA GLY A 64 1.48 13.08 13.44
C GLY A 64 0.45 11.98 13.71
N TRP A 65 0.55 10.84 13.04
CA TRP A 65 -0.33 9.68 13.24
C TRP A 65 0.12 8.81 14.42
N GLY A 66 1.41 8.83 14.73
CA GLY A 66 2.01 8.06 15.83
C GLY A 66 1.73 6.56 15.69
N GLN A 67 1.54 5.88 16.81
CA GLN A 67 1.28 4.45 16.83
C GLN A 67 -0.15 4.05 16.44
N LYS A 68 -1.02 5.02 16.14
CA LYS A 68 -2.40 4.75 15.74
C LYS A 68 -2.53 4.32 14.27
N ALA A 69 -1.50 4.56 13.46
CA ALA A 69 -1.42 4.11 12.09
C ALA A 69 -0.12 3.35 11.83
N VAL A 70 -0.15 2.44 10.87
CA VAL A 70 1.02 1.70 10.39
C VAL A 70 1.00 1.64 8.86
N VAL A 71 2.17 1.80 8.25
CA VAL A 71 2.37 1.61 6.81
C VAL A 71 3.04 0.26 6.61
N MET A 72 2.48 -0.54 5.71
CA MET A 72 3.00 -1.86 5.32
C MET A 72 3.40 -1.80 3.83
N PRO A 73 4.64 -1.42 3.51
CA PRO A 73 5.15 -1.47 2.13
C PRO A 73 5.28 -2.91 1.67
N ILE A 74 4.72 -3.25 0.51
CA ILE A 74 4.75 -4.58 -0.09
C ILE A 74 5.43 -4.51 -1.44
N ALA A 75 6.56 -5.20 -1.58
CA ALA A 75 7.29 -5.35 -2.84
C ALA A 75 6.76 -6.57 -3.60
N SER A 76 6.12 -6.32 -4.74
CA SER A 76 5.50 -7.36 -5.58
C SER A 76 6.04 -7.37 -7.02
N ASN A 77 6.99 -6.50 -7.37
CA ASN A 77 7.57 -6.49 -8.71
C ASN A 77 8.43 -7.74 -8.97
N ALA A 78 8.22 -8.39 -10.11
CA ALA A 78 8.93 -9.60 -10.51
C ALA A 78 10.41 -9.36 -10.85
N ASN A 79 10.79 -8.13 -11.13
CA ASN A 79 12.14 -7.72 -11.57
C ASN A 79 12.98 -7.05 -10.47
N GLU A 80 12.50 -6.98 -9.24
CA GLU A 80 13.23 -6.37 -8.12
C GLU A 80 13.79 -7.45 -7.19
N GLU A 81 15.13 -7.58 -7.18
CA GLU A 81 15.82 -8.55 -6.36
C GLU A 81 15.91 -8.11 -4.87
N PRO A 82 15.99 -9.06 -3.91
CA PRO A 82 16.00 -8.76 -2.49
C PRO A 82 17.09 -7.77 -2.05
N GLU A 83 18.27 -7.85 -2.65
CA GLU A 83 19.39 -6.97 -2.35
C GLU A 83 19.11 -5.51 -2.72
N LEU A 84 18.45 -5.30 -3.87
CA LEU A 84 17.99 -3.97 -4.29
C LEU A 84 16.94 -3.44 -3.33
N LEU A 85 15.94 -4.27 -2.99
CA LEU A 85 14.86 -3.91 -2.07
C LEU A 85 15.42 -3.50 -0.69
N ALA A 86 16.35 -4.30 -0.14
CA ALA A 86 16.96 -4.04 1.16
C ALA A 86 17.78 -2.74 1.17
N ARG A 87 18.56 -2.50 0.13
CA ARG A 87 19.37 -1.28 -0.02
C ARG A 87 18.49 -0.04 -0.06
N VAL A 88 17.48 -0.03 -0.92
CA VAL A 88 16.61 1.13 -1.10
C VAL A 88 15.71 1.35 0.12
N ALA A 89 15.21 0.28 0.76
CA ALA A 89 14.47 0.39 2.01
C ALA A 89 15.31 1.06 3.11
N PHE A 90 16.59 0.71 3.22
CA PHE A 90 17.53 1.35 4.15
C PHE A 90 17.77 2.82 3.80
N GLU A 91 18.06 3.13 2.53
CA GLU A 91 18.29 4.50 2.04
C GLU A 91 17.08 5.42 2.31
N ARG A 92 15.85 4.87 2.19
CA ARG A 92 14.59 5.60 2.42
C ARG A 92 14.09 5.51 3.87
N SER A 93 14.88 4.90 4.77
CA SER A 93 14.55 4.73 6.20
C SER A 93 13.19 4.06 6.44
N LEU A 94 12.83 3.10 5.59
CA LEU A 94 11.63 2.29 5.80
C LEU A 94 11.88 1.29 6.94
N PRO A 95 10.99 1.19 7.94
CA PRO A 95 11.18 0.31 9.09
C PRO A 95 11.18 -1.17 8.70
N PHE A 96 10.41 -1.55 7.70
CA PHE A 96 10.37 -2.86 7.06
C PHE A 96 9.76 -2.75 5.66
N VAL A 97 9.99 -3.75 4.84
CA VAL A 97 9.32 -3.95 3.54
C VAL A 97 8.95 -5.43 3.44
N LEU A 98 7.70 -5.71 3.17
CA LEU A 98 7.18 -7.07 3.00
C LEU A 98 7.45 -7.57 1.58
N ARG A 99 7.74 -8.86 1.46
CA ARG A 99 8.04 -9.47 0.16
C ARG A 99 6.89 -10.36 -0.32
N ASP A 100 6.20 -9.94 -1.36
CA ASP A 100 5.17 -10.72 -2.06
C ASP A 100 5.75 -11.35 -3.33
N ALA A 101 6.75 -12.24 -3.15
CA ALA A 101 7.48 -12.86 -4.25
C ALA A 101 6.61 -13.64 -5.24
N GLY A 102 5.49 -14.20 -4.77
CA GLY A 102 4.52 -14.91 -5.61
C GLY A 102 3.40 -14.04 -6.16
N GLN A 103 3.41 -12.75 -5.90
CA GLN A 103 2.40 -11.75 -6.33
C GLN A 103 0.95 -12.07 -5.90
N ARG A 104 0.79 -12.96 -4.91
CA ARG A 104 -0.54 -13.40 -4.44
C ARG A 104 -1.30 -12.29 -3.72
N VAL A 105 -0.58 -11.48 -2.95
CA VAL A 105 -1.19 -10.35 -2.24
C VAL A 105 -1.53 -9.25 -3.24
N ALA A 106 -0.64 -8.95 -4.19
CA ALA A 106 -0.94 -8.01 -5.27
C ALA A 106 -2.16 -8.45 -6.10
N ASP A 107 -2.33 -9.76 -6.34
CA ASP A 107 -3.49 -10.29 -7.05
C ASP A 107 -4.77 -10.18 -6.20
N ALA A 108 -4.72 -10.56 -4.90
CA ALA A 108 -5.87 -10.46 -4.00
C ALA A 108 -6.36 -9.02 -3.84
N TYR A 109 -5.45 -8.07 -3.79
CA TYR A 109 -5.76 -6.64 -3.74
C TYR A 109 -6.05 -6.03 -5.11
N ARG A 110 -5.87 -6.77 -6.20
CA ARG A 110 -5.97 -6.25 -7.58
C ARG A 110 -5.10 -5.03 -7.80
N ALA A 111 -3.94 -5.01 -7.15
CA ALA A 111 -3.00 -3.90 -7.26
C ALA A 111 -2.43 -3.82 -8.69
N THR A 112 -2.37 -2.61 -9.24
CA THR A 112 -1.99 -2.37 -10.64
C THR A 112 -0.73 -1.52 -10.76
N THR A 113 -0.48 -0.66 -9.77
CA THR A 113 0.62 0.31 -9.82
C THR A 113 1.41 0.35 -8.52
N THR A 114 2.58 0.95 -8.57
CA THR A 114 3.35 1.39 -7.42
C THR A 114 3.52 2.92 -7.51
N PRO A 115 3.03 3.71 -6.54
CA PRO A 115 2.26 3.28 -5.37
C PRO A 115 0.81 2.91 -5.71
N HIS A 116 0.25 2.00 -4.93
CA HIS A 116 -1.20 1.76 -4.84
C HIS A 116 -1.51 1.52 -3.37
N PHE A 117 -2.45 2.27 -2.82
CA PHE A 117 -2.76 2.26 -1.40
C PHE A 117 -4.11 1.62 -1.11
N PHE A 118 -4.17 0.90 0.00
CA PHE A 118 -5.39 0.33 0.56
C PHE A 118 -5.36 0.60 2.07
N VAL A 119 -6.36 1.32 2.57
CA VAL A 119 -6.42 1.71 3.98
C VAL A 119 -7.48 0.90 4.69
N MET A 120 -7.07 0.15 5.71
CA MET A 120 -7.96 -0.59 6.60
C MET A 120 -8.21 0.25 7.85
N ASN A 121 -9.46 0.28 8.30
CA ASN A 121 -9.78 0.85 9.59
C ASN A 121 -9.31 -0.07 10.74
N GLN A 122 -9.51 0.35 11.99
CA GLN A 122 -9.07 -0.37 13.19
C GLN A 122 -9.69 -1.78 13.33
N ARG A 123 -10.77 -2.08 12.59
CA ARG A 123 -11.43 -3.39 12.56
C ARG A 123 -11.02 -4.26 11.37
N GLY A 124 -10.06 -3.80 10.57
CA GLY A 124 -9.60 -4.52 9.38
C GLY A 124 -10.51 -4.38 8.16
N ALA A 125 -11.51 -3.50 8.20
CA ALA A 125 -12.35 -3.24 7.04
C ALA A 125 -11.72 -2.19 6.12
N LEU A 126 -11.79 -2.44 4.81
CA LEU A 126 -11.32 -1.50 3.79
C LEU A 126 -12.10 -0.17 3.89
N ALA A 127 -11.39 0.92 3.99
CA ALA A 127 -11.97 2.26 4.08
C ALA A 127 -11.61 3.14 2.88
N TYR A 128 -10.46 2.89 2.25
CA TYR A 128 -10.01 3.63 1.08
C TYR A 128 -9.11 2.75 0.21
N GLN A 129 -9.20 2.92 -1.11
CA GLN A 129 -8.26 2.37 -2.08
C GLN A 129 -7.96 3.37 -3.18
N GLY A 130 -6.70 3.43 -3.64
CA GLY A 130 -6.34 4.32 -4.74
C GLY A 130 -4.97 4.97 -4.64
N GLY A 131 -4.89 6.22 -5.11
CA GLY A 131 -3.66 7.00 -5.19
C GLY A 131 -3.28 7.69 -3.88
N LEU A 132 -2.05 8.21 -3.86
CA LEU A 132 -1.55 9.08 -2.79
C LEU A 132 -2.32 10.41 -2.74
N ASP A 133 -2.51 10.98 -3.92
CA ASP A 133 -3.02 12.34 -4.14
C ASP A 133 -3.65 12.46 -5.53
N ASP A 134 -4.00 13.68 -5.93
CA ASP A 134 -4.64 13.99 -7.20
C ASP A 134 -3.66 14.22 -8.37
N THR A 135 -2.39 13.83 -8.23
CA THR A 135 -1.44 13.88 -9.36
C THR A 135 -1.83 12.94 -10.48
N SER A 136 -1.57 13.38 -11.70
CA SER A 136 -1.84 12.66 -12.93
C SER A 136 -0.89 13.13 -14.04
N PHE A 137 -1.02 12.59 -15.24
CA PHE A 137 -0.29 13.09 -16.40
C PHE A 137 -0.57 14.57 -16.69
N ARG A 138 -1.76 15.06 -16.34
CA ARG A 138 -2.18 16.45 -16.58
C ARG A 138 -1.91 17.37 -15.41
N GLN A 139 -1.88 16.83 -14.20
CA GLN A 139 -1.68 17.58 -12.95
C GLN A 139 -0.43 17.06 -12.24
N ARG A 140 0.68 17.77 -12.36
CA ARG A 140 1.98 17.38 -11.79
C ARG A 140 2.14 17.80 -10.33
N THR A 141 1.47 18.87 -9.91
CA THR A 141 1.51 19.38 -8.54
C THR A 141 0.22 18.98 -7.83
N PRO A 142 0.31 18.23 -6.71
CA PRO A 142 -0.89 17.82 -5.98
C PRO A 142 -1.56 19.02 -5.31
N THR A 143 -2.88 19.02 -5.32
CA THR A 143 -3.72 19.97 -4.57
C THR A 143 -4.47 19.29 -3.43
N ARG A 144 -4.63 17.96 -3.49
CA ARG A 144 -5.26 17.12 -2.48
C ARG A 144 -4.45 15.87 -2.23
N PHE A 145 -4.37 15.47 -0.97
CA PHE A 145 -3.70 14.24 -0.56
C PHE A 145 -4.73 13.21 -0.08
N TYR A 146 -5.29 12.45 -0.99
CA TYR A 146 -6.38 11.50 -0.74
C TYR A 146 -6.07 10.50 0.36
N LEU A 147 -4.85 9.92 0.35
CA LEU A 147 -4.42 8.98 1.38
C LEU A 147 -4.42 9.63 2.77
N ARG A 148 -3.85 10.83 2.90
CA ARG A 148 -3.81 11.57 4.16
C ARG A 148 -5.21 11.90 4.65
N GLU A 149 -6.07 12.41 3.78
CA GLU A 149 -7.47 12.72 4.09
C GLU A 149 -8.22 11.49 4.63
N ALA A 150 -7.98 10.32 4.02
CA ALA A 150 -8.62 9.06 4.44
C ALA A 150 -8.13 8.62 5.83
N VAL A 151 -6.82 8.63 6.06
CA VAL A 151 -6.24 8.23 7.35
C VAL A 151 -6.65 9.20 8.46
N ASP A 152 -6.56 10.50 8.22
CA ASP A 152 -6.95 11.54 9.20
C ASP A 152 -8.43 11.42 9.58
N ALA A 153 -9.33 11.13 8.62
CA ALA A 153 -10.73 10.87 8.89
C ALA A 153 -10.92 9.66 9.82
N LEU A 154 -10.25 8.53 9.55
CA LEU A 154 -10.33 7.33 10.37
C LEU A 154 -9.78 7.56 11.79
N LEU A 155 -8.68 8.28 11.92
CA LEU A 155 -8.11 8.63 13.23
C LEU A 155 -9.02 9.57 14.03
N ALA A 156 -9.85 10.37 13.35
CA ALA A 156 -10.89 11.20 13.96
C ALA A 156 -12.21 10.44 14.20
N GLY A 157 -12.27 9.12 13.97
CA GLY A 157 -13.47 8.30 14.12
C GLY A 157 -14.53 8.53 13.05
N LYS A 158 -14.14 9.05 11.89
CA LYS A 158 -15.01 9.36 10.75
C LYS A 158 -14.78 8.41 9.59
N VAL A 159 -15.75 8.30 8.69
CA VAL A 159 -15.62 7.62 7.41
C VAL A 159 -14.94 8.57 6.42
N PRO A 160 -13.98 8.10 5.60
CA PRO A 160 -13.40 8.92 4.55
C PRO A 160 -14.45 9.44 3.56
N ALA A 161 -14.30 10.69 3.12
CA ALA A 161 -15.21 11.30 2.14
C ALA A 161 -15.09 10.62 0.76
N LEU A 162 -13.90 10.13 0.41
CA LEU A 162 -13.65 9.33 -0.78
C LEU A 162 -13.18 7.94 -0.33
N THR A 163 -13.81 6.90 -0.86
CA THR A 163 -13.44 5.51 -0.57
C THR A 163 -12.59 4.90 -1.69
N GLU A 164 -12.57 5.54 -2.85
CA GLU A 164 -11.81 5.08 -4.01
C GLU A 164 -11.36 6.24 -4.88
N THR A 165 -10.14 6.17 -5.38
CA THR A 165 -9.58 7.07 -6.38
C THR A 165 -8.71 6.29 -7.37
N GLN A 166 -8.40 6.89 -8.52
CA GLN A 166 -7.50 6.27 -9.47
C GLN A 166 -6.05 6.30 -8.94
N PRO A 167 -5.37 5.15 -8.82
CA PRO A 167 -3.95 5.13 -8.49
C PRO A 167 -3.11 5.67 -9.65
N TYR A 168 -2.01 6.34 -9.32
CA TYR A 168 -1.08 6.90 -10.31
C TYR A 168 0.36 6.51 -9.94
N GLY A 169 1.06 5.87 -10.88
CA GLY A 169 2.42 5.41 -10.68
C GLY A 169 2.91 4.48 -11.77
N CYS A 170 3.97 3.72 -11.47
CA CYS A 170 4.55 2.73 -12.36
C CYS A 170 3.72 1.44 -12.33
N THR A 171 3.55 0.79 -13.47
CA THR A 171 2.84 -0.51 -13.53
C THR A 171 3.62 -1.57 -12.74
N ILE A 172 2.91 -2.37 -11.94
CA ILE A 172 3.52 -3.54 -11.28
C ILE A 172 3.98 -4.54 -12.35
N VAL A 173 5.27 -4.87 -12.32
CA VAL A 173 5.86 -5.86 -13.21
C VAL A 173 5.42 -7.26 -12.76
N ARG A 174 4.70 -7.97 -13.64
CA ARG A 174 4.21 -9.32 -13.39
C ARG A 174 5.15 -10.37 -13.96
N PHE A 175 5.13 -11.56 -13.37
CA PHE A 175 5.76 -12.71 -14.02
C PHE A 175 5.09 -12.97 -15.37
N LYS A 176 5.89 -13.40 -16.34
CA LYS A 176 5.33 -13.88 -17.61
C LYS A 176 4.57 -15.19 -17.35
N ALA A 177 3.35 -15.25 -17.86
CA ALA A 177 2.55 -16.47 -17.85
C ALA A 177 3.18 -17.53 -18.78
#